data_fce908efeb9cb180186dc7c4d1185b37
#
_entry.id   fce908efeb9cb180186dc7c4d1185b37
#
_cell.length_a   1.000
_cell.length_b   1.000
_cell.length_c   1.000
_cell.angle_alpha   90.00
_cell.angle_beta   90.00
_cell.angle_gamma   90.00
#
_symmetry.space_group_name_H-M   'P 1'
#
loop_
_entity.id
_entity.type
_entity.pdbx_description
1 polymer ?
#
loop_
_entity_poly.entity_id
_entity_poly.type
_entity_poly.pdbx_seq_one_letter_code
_entity_poly.pdbx_strand_id
1 'polypeptide(L)'
;ALITHVSADAADWIADVVADRCPDAIRCADPFHVVAWATEALDAERRRAWNDARTLARSEPKRRRGRPANHTPPSPGHERARRLKGARYALWKNPEDLTERQSQKLAWIAKTDTRLYRAYLLKEGLRHVFSVKGQDGKDALDKWISWARRCRIPIFVELARRIVKHRDTIDAALDHGLSQGLIESTNTKIRVLTRIAFGFHNPTALIALAMLALGGHRPTLPGRG
;
A
#
# COMPACT_ATOMS: atom_id res chain seq x y z
N ALA A 1 -31.25 -6.52 10.50
CA ALA A 1 -30.04 -7.17 10.96
C ALA A 1 -29.16 -6.10 11.62
N LEU A 2 -28.64 -6.36 12.82
CA LEU A 2 -27.72 -5.47 13.52
C LEU A 2 -26.33 -5.58 12.87
N ILE A 3 -25.70 -4.44 12.62
CA ILE A 3 -24.31 -4.39 12.17
C ILE A 3 -23.42 -4.69 13.38
N THR A 4 -22.69 -5.79 13.33
CA THR A 4 -21.81 -6.23 14.44
C THR A 4 -20.37 -5.85 14.22
N HIS A 5 -19.94 -5.66 12.97
CA HIS A 5 -18.56 -5.30 12.63
C HIS A 5 -18.54 -4.30 11.49
N VAL A 6 -17.63 -3.33 11.58
CA VAL A 6 -17.39 -2.33 10.52
C VAL A 6 -15.89 -2.32 10.18
N SER A 7 -15.55 -2.69 8.95
CA SER A 7 -14.20 -2.50 8.43
C SER A 7 -14.11 -1.19 7.67
N ALA A 8 -13.20 -0.34 8.05
CA ALA A 8 -13.05 0.99 7.46
C ALA A 8 -11.60 1.49 7.50
N ASP A 9 -11.32 2.53 6.71
CA ASP A 9 -10.10 3.31 6.81
C ASP A 9 -9.96 3.95 8.22
N ALA A 10 -8.75 4.17 8.64
CA ALA A 10 -8.42 4.75 9.96
C ALA A 10 -8.59 6.27 10.01
N ALA A 11 -9.50 6.86 9.23
CA ALA A 11 -9.83 8.27 9.28
C ALA A 11 -10.70 8.59 10.53
N ASP A 12 -10.36 9.67 11.24
CA ASP A 12 -11.03 10.04 12.49
C ASP A 12 -12.54 10.31 12.25
N TRP A 13 -12.91 11.01 11.16
CA TRP A 13 -14.33 11.27 10.83
C TRP A 13 -15.14 9.98 10.57
N ILE A 14 -14.52 8.92 10.05
CA ILE A 14 -15.19 7.60 9.89
C ILE A 14 -15.43 6.99 11.27
N ALA A 15 -14.46 7.16 12.18
CA ALA A 15 -14.61 6.70 13.56
C ALA A 15 -15.84 7.33 14.22
N ASP A 16 -15.99 8.66 14.08
CA ASP A 16 -17.10 9.40 14.67
C ASP A 16 -18.45 8.96 14.09
N VAL A 17 -18.54 8.78 12.77
CA VAL A 17 -19.76 8.28 12.11
C VAL A 17 -20.10 6.84 12.54
N VAL A 18 -19.11 5.97 12.67
CA VAL A 18 -19.35 4.59 13.12
C VAL A 18 -19.81 4.58 14.59
N ALA A 19 -19.20 5.40 15.43
CA ALA A 19 -19.62 5.51 16.84
C ALA A 19 -21.06 6.05 17.00
N ASP A 20 -21.46 7.01 16.13
CA ASP A 20 -22.80 7.59 16.15
C ASP A 20 -23.87 6.61 15.59
N ARG A 21 -23.57 5.93 14.47
CA ARG A 21 -24.57 5.14 13.73
C ARG A 21 -24.60 3.67 14.09
N CYS A 22 -23.50 3.13 14.60
CA CYS A 22 -23.32 1.73 14.92
C CYS A 22 -22.53 1.58 16.24
N PRO A 23 -23.03 2.10 17.38
CA PRO A 23 -22.29 2.16 18.65
C PRO A 23 -21.86 0.78 19.16
N ASP A 24 -22.63 -0.26 18.88
CA ASP A 24 -22.35 -1.64 19.30
C ASP A 24 -21.44 -2.41 18.33
N ALA A 25 -21.06 -1.79 17.19
CA ALA A 25 -20.26 -2.47 16.19
C ALA A 25 -18.76 -2.43 16.51
N ILE A 26 -18.09 -3.56 16.38
CA ILE A 26 -16.64 -3.67 16.49
C ILE A 26 -16.01 -3.03 15.24
N ARG A 27 -15.21 -1.99 15.46
CA ARG A 27 -14.49 -1.33 14.37
C ARG A 27 -13.17 -2.05 14.08
N CYS A 28 -13.00 -2.52 12.86
CA CYS A 28 -11.80 -3.17 12.36
C CYS A 28 -11.07 -2.24 11.39
N ALA A 29 -9.76 -2.08 11.54
CA ALA A 29 -8.95 -1.36 10.55
C ALA A 29 -8.91 -2.15 9.23
N ASP A 30 -8.90 -1.44 8.09
CA ASP A 30 -8.66 -2.11 6.82
C ASP A 30 -7.18 -2.49 6.69
N PRO A 31 -6.85 -3.80 6.60
CA PRO A 31 -5.48 -4.27 6.45
C PRO A 31 -4.77 -3.67 5.24
N PHE A 32 -5.49 -3.47 4.12
CA PHE A 32 -4.93 -2.89 2.91
C PHE A 32 -4.41 -1.47 3.15
N HIS A 33 -5.20 -0.63 3.84
CA HIS A 33 -4.81 0.74 4.17
C HIS A 33 -3.64 0.79 5.16
N VAL A 34 -3.60 -0.12 6.14
CA VAL A 34 -2.47 -0.19 7.07
C VAL A 34 -1.17 -0.57 6.35
N VAL A 35 -1.21 -1.54 5.44
CA VAL A 35 -0.05 -1.91 4.61
C VAL A 35 0.32 -0.80 3.62
N ALA A 36 -0.67 -0.05 3.11
CA ALA A 36 -0.42 1.11 2.25
C ALA A 36 0.42 2.18 2.95
N TRP A 37 0.22 2.44 4.25
CA TRP A 37 1.09 3.36 5.01
C TRP A 37 2.56 2.95 5.00
N ALA A 38 2.85 1.65 5.10
CA ALA A 38 4.23 1.16 5.01
C ALA A 38 4.79 1.29 3.60
N THR A 39 3.96 1.14 2.57
CA THR A 39 4.35 1.34 1.17
C THR A 39 4.66 2.82 0.88
N GLU A 40 3.88 3.74 1.44
CA GLU A 40 4.13 5.19 1.36
C GLU A 40 5.43 5.58 2.09
N ALA A 41 5.64 5.04 3.29
CA ALA A 41 6.87 5.24 4.06
C ALA A 41 8.11 4.72 3.30
N LEU A 42 7.99 3.56 2.67
CA LEU A 42 9.04 2.99 1.81
C LEU A 42 9.33 3.88 0.58
N ASP A 43 8.28 4.41 -0.06
CA ASP A 43 8.47 5.30 -1.23
C ASP A 43 9.11 6.64 -0.84
N ALA A 44 8.78 7.17 0.32
CA ALA A 44 9.45 8.36 0.84
C ALA A 44 10.95 8.09 1.10
N GLU A 45 11.31 6.94 1.67
CA GLU A 45 12.69 6.56 1.88
C GLU A 45 13.44 6.31 0.56
N ARG A 46 12.78 5.70 -0.44
CA ARG A 46 13.32 5.56 -1.81
C ARG A 46 13.60 6.93 -2.45
N ARG A 47 12.67 7.89 -2.31
CA ARG A 47 12.84 9.25 -2.83
C ARG A 47 14.00 9.97 -2.13
N ARG A 48 14.16 9.78 -0.82
CA ARG A 48 15.30 10.29 -0.07
C ARG A 48 16.60 9.72 -0.63
N ALA A 49 16.72 8.39 -0.72
CA ALA A 49 17.92 7.73 -1.25
C ALA A 49 18.25 8.17 -2.69
N TRP A 50 17.25 8.38 -3.52
CA TRP A 50 17.42 8.91 -4.87
C TRP A 50 17.93 10.35 -4.87
N ASN A 51 17.39 11.23 -4.00
CA ASN A 51 17.84 12.61 -3.87
C ASN A 51 19.29 12.67 -3.38
N ASP A 52 19.65 11.84 -2.39
CA ASP A 52 21.04 11.75 -1.89
C ASP A 52 22.01 11.33 -3.01
N ALA A 53 21.62 10.32 -3.81
CA ALA A 53 22.42 9.90 -4.97
C ALA A 53 22.56 10.99 -6.04
N ARG A 54 21.51 11.81 -6.26
CA ARG A 54 21.58 12.97 -7.18
C ARG A 54 22.47 14.08 -6.65
N THR A 55 22.45 14.32 -5.36
CA THR A 55 23.33 15.32 -4.73
C THR A 55 24.78 14.88 -4.87
N LEU A 56 25.07 13.62 -4.59
CA LEU A 56 26.40 13.05 -4.81
C LEU A 56 26.84 13.18 -6.28
N ALA A 57 25.97 12.84 -7.23
CA ALA A 57 26.25 12.96 -8.65
C ALA A 57 26.56 14.41 -9.10
N ARG A 58 26.00 15.41 -8.43
CA ARG A 58 26.25 16.82 -8.71
C ARG A 58 27.61 17.31 -8.15
N SER A 59 28.08 16.71 -7.06
CA SER A 59 29.38 17.01 -6.46
C SER A 59 30.57 16.34 -7.18
N GLU A 60 30.26 15.33 -8.04
CA GLU A 60 31.30 14.67 -8.84
C GLU A 60 31.89 15.63 -9.90
N PRO A 61 33.18 15.49 -10.28
CA PRO A 61 33.81 16.33 -11.30
C PRO A 61 32.99 16.31 -12.60
N LYS A 62 32.62 17.49 -13.08
CA LYS A 62 31.92 17.64 -14.34
C LYS A 62 32.80 17.13 -15.49
N ARG A 63 32.23 16.28 -16.34
CA ARG A 63 32.88 15.85 -17.58
C ARG A 63 33.17 17.06 -18.47
N ARG A 64 34.32 17.02 -19.20
CA ARG A 64 34.61 18.01 -20.22
C ARG A 64 33.42 18.14 -21.21
N ARG A 65 33.14 19.38 -21.62
CA ARG A 65 32.13 19.65 -22.66
C ARG A 65 32.54 18.94 -23.95
N GLY A 66 31.64 18.20 -24.55
CA GLY A 66 31.84 17.45 -25.78
C GLY A 66 31.01 16.17 -25.81
N ARG A 67 30.90 15.54 -26.98
CA ARG A 67 30.24 14.24 -27.13
C ARG A 67 31.01 13.20 -26.31
N PRO A 68 30.37 12.46 -25.37
CA PRO A 68 31.07 11.42 -24.63
C PRO A 68 31.65 10.38 -25.59
N ALA A 69 32.84 9.90 -25.35
CA ALA A 69 33.34 8.73 -26.05
C ALA A 69 32.40 7.55 -25.80
N ASN A 70 32.12 6.76 -26.85
CA ASN A 70 31.05 5.73 -26.86
C ASN A 70 31.11 4.71 -25.70
N HIS A 71 32.19 4.65 -24.95
CA HIS A 71 32.40 3.68 -23.87
C HIS A 71 32.72 4.29 -22.49
N THR A 72 32.50 5.60 -22.29
CA THR A 72 32.75 6.18 -20.97
C THR A 72 31.60 5.84 -20.02
N PRO A 73 31.79 5.01 -18.98
CA PRO A 73 30.73 4.64 -18.04
C PRO A 73 30.21 5.88 -17.31
N PRO A 74 28.91 5.94 -16.97
CA PRO A 74 28.37 7.02 -16.14
C PRO A 74 29.09 7.05 -14.81
N SER A 75 29.20 8.25 -14.21
CA SER A 75 29.77 8.35 -12.87
C SER A 75 28.94 7.55 -11.85
N PRO A 76 29.57 7.07 -10.75
CA PRO A 76 28.90 6.22 -9.76
C PRO A 76 27.61 6.82 -9.21
N GLY A 77 27.61 8.14 -8.92
CA GLY A 77 26.42 8.84 -8.41
C GLY A 77 25.29 8.90 -9.44
N HIS A 78 25.60 9.16 -10.71
CA HIS A 78 24.60 9.16 -11.78
C HIS A 78 24.03 7.76 -12.04
N GLU A 79 24.85 6.74 -12.02
CA GLU A 79 24.38 5.36 -12.18
C GLU A 79 23.47 4.93 -11.02
N ARG A 80 23.89 5.22 -9.78
CA ARG A 80 23.08 4.94 -8.59
C ARG A 80 21.74 5.66 -8.65
N ALA A 81 21.71 6.96 -8.98
CA ALA A 81 20.49 7.74 -9.12
C ALA A 81 19.56 7.14 -10.20
N ARG A 82 20.11 6.75 -11.35
CA ARG A 82 19.34 6.10 -12.44
C ARG A 82 18.73 4.77 -11.99
N ARG A 83 19.49 3.94 -11.28
CA ARG A 83 19.01 2.65 -10.77
C ARG A 83 17.91 2.83 -9.73
N LEU A 84 18.05 3.78 -8.79
CA LEU A 84 17.05 4.08 -7.76
C LEU A 84 15.76 4.68 -8.33
N LYS A 85 15.84 5.54 -9.38
CA LYS A 85 14.66 6.07 -10.07
C LYS A 85 13.76 4.95 -10.59
N GLY A 86 14.32 3.90 -11.19
CA GLY A 86 13.60 2.76 -11.74
C GLY A 86 13.32 1.64 -10.72
N ALA A 87 13.52 1.86 -9.41
CA ALA A 87 13.36 0.80 -8.40
C ALA A 87 11.94 0.70 -7.81
N ARG A 88 11.05 1.65 -8.12
CA ARG A 88 9.72 1.75 -7.52
C ARG A 88 8.97 0.42 -7.49
N TYR A 89 8.79 -0.21 -8.64
CA TYR A 89 8.03 -1.46 -8.72
C TYR A 89 8.73 -2.67 -8.11
N ALA A 90 10.07 -2.68 -8.04
CA ALA A 90 10.82 -3.71 -7.34
C ALA A 90 10.63 -3.64 -5.80
N LEU A 91 10.32 -2.44 -5.28
CA LEU A 91 10.07 -2.21 -3.85
C LEU A 91 8.58 -2.33 -3.48
N TRP A 92 7.67 -2.00 -4.41
CA TRP A 92 6.24 -1.95 -4.14
C TRP A 92 5.55 -3.30 -4.28
N LYS A 93 5.94 -4.09 -5.29
CA LYS A 93 5.37 -5.42 -5.53
C LYS A 93 5.69 -6.36 -4.37
N ASN A 94 4.84 -7.35 -4.21
CA ASN A 94 5.11 -8.45 -3.31
C ASN A 94 6.28 -9.30 -3.83
N PRO A 95 7.05 -9.95 -2.96
CA PRO A 95 8.18 -10.80 -3.37
C PRO A 95 7.81 -11.86 -4.41
N GLU A 96 6.63 -12.47 -4.26
CA GLU A 96 6.08 -13.50 -5.15
C GLU A 96 5.73 -13.00 -6.55
N ASP A 97 5.47 -11.69 -6.69
CA ASP A 97 5.06 -11.05 -7.96
C ASP A 97 6.24 -10.39 -8.71
N LEU A 98 7.45 -10.50 -8.16
CA LEU A 98 8.62 -9.88 -8.76
C LEU A 98 9.06 -10.62 -10.03
N THR A 99 9.26 -9.87 -11.11
CA THR A 99 9.99 -10.40 -12.26
C THR A 99 11.47 -10.59 -11.91
N GLU A 100 12.17 -11.45 -12.64
CA GLU A 100 13.60 -11.67 -12.43
C GLU A 100 14.42 -10.36 -12.44
N ARG A 101 14.12 -9.47 -13.39
CA ARG A 101 14.75 -8.14 -13.47
C ARG A 101 14.49 -7.27 -12.21
N GLN A 102 13.30 -7.39 -11.62
CA GLN A 102 12.95 -6.67 -10.38
C GLN A 102 13.66 -7.31 -9.18
N SER A 103 13.75 -8.63 -9.11
CA SER A 103 14.48 -9.36 -8.08
C SER A 103 15.97 -9.02 -8.10
N GLN A 104 16.60 -8.99 -9.27
CA GLN A 104 17.99 -8.54 -9.43
C GLN A 104 18.19 -7.09 -8.96
N LYS A 105 17.22 -6.22 -9.23
CA LYS A 105 17.26 -4.83 -8.75
C LYS A 105 17.14 -4.74 -7.24
N LEU A 106 16.26 -5.53 -6.63
CA LEU A 106 16.10 -5.62 -5.17
C LEU A 106 17.38 -6.15 -4.52
N ALA A 107 17.98 -7.20 -5.09
CA ALA A 107 19.26 -7.74 -4.64
C ALA A 107 20.40 -6.70 -4.72
N TRP A 108 20.40 -5.87 -5.76
CA TRP A 108 21.33 -4.76 -5.87
C TRP A 108 21.12 -3.72 -4.76
N ILE A 109 19.85 -3.35 -4.45
CA ILE A 109 19.52 -2.43 -3.35
C ILE A 109 19.99 -3.02 -2.02
N ALA A 110 19.77 -4.30 -1.77
CA ALA A 110 20.22 -4.98 -0.54
C ALA A 110 21.72 -4.84 -0.30
N LYS A 111 22.53 -4.88 -1.39
CA LYS A 111 23.99 -4.75 -1.33
C LYS A 111 24.49 -3.30 -1.22
N THR A 112 23.75 -2.34 -1.80
CA THR A 112 24.26 -0.96 -1.99
C THR A 112 23.56 0.08 -1.12
N ASP A 113 22.37 -0.21 -0.59
CA ASP A 113 21.60 0.68 0.27
C ASP A 113 20.88 -0.11 1.36
N THR A 114 21.63 -0.47 2.39
CA THR A 114 21.12 -1.28 3.53
C THR A 114 19.98 -0.58 4.26
N ARG A 115 19.91 0.75 4.26
CA ARG A 115 18.84 1.51 4.87
C ARG A 115 17.55 1.39 4.07
N LEU A 116 17.59 1.56 2.75
CA LEU A 116 16.43 1.38 1.87
C LEU A 116 15.96 -0.08 1.88
N TYR A 117 16.88 -1.03 1.89
CA TYR A 117 16.54 -2.45 1.99
C TYR A 117 15.86 -2.80 3.32
N ARG A 118 16.31 -2.20 4.44
CA ARG A 118 15.64 -2.33 5.74
C ARG A 118 14.22 -1.77 5.72
N ALA A 119 14.00 -0.63 5.05
CA ALA A 119 12.67 -0.07 4.85
C ALA A 119 11.76 -1.02 4.05
N TYR A 120 12.29 -1.68 3.01
CA TYR A 120 11.59 -2.73 2.28
C TYR A 120 11.21 -3.91 3.18
N LEU A 121 12.14 -4.41 3.99
CA LEU A 121 11.86 -5.51 4.92
C LEU A 121 10.82 -5.14 5.98
N LEU A 122 10.81 -3.88 6.45
CA LEU A 122 9.78 -3.37 7.35
C LEU A 122 8.39 -3.36 6.69
N LYS A 123 8.28 -2.98 5.41
CA LYS A 123 7.03 -3.04 4.66
C LYS A 123 6.55 -4.50 4.51
N GLU A 124 7.44 -5.41 4.12
CA GLU A 124 7.08 -6.84 4.02
C GLU A 124 6.73 -7.45 5.37
N GLY A 125 7.45 -7.09 6.44
CA GLY A 125 7.13 -7.53 7.79
C GLY A 125 5.73 -7.11 8.24
N LEU A 126 5.30 -5.88 7.93
CA LEU A 126 3.93 -5.43 8.24
C LEU A 126 2.89 -6.18 7.37
N ARG A 127 3.18 -6.43 6.10
CA ARG A 127 2.32 -7.26 5.24
C ARG A 127 2.16 -8.67 5.81
N HIS A 128 3.25 -9.24 6.31
CA HIS A 128 3.24 -10.58 6.92
C HIS A 128 2.36 -10.64 8.17
N VAL A 129 2.30 -9.59 9.00
CA VAL A 129 1.41 -9.51 10.17
C VAL A 129 -0.04 -9.84 9.78
N PHE A 130 -0.52 -9.30 8.66
CA PHE A 130 -1.89 -9.52 8.19
C PHE A 130 -2.09 -10.84 7.44
N SER A 131 -1.02 -11.55 7.07
CA SER A 131 -1.11 -12.91 6.53
C SER A 131 -1.32 -13.94 7.64
N VAL A 132 -0.91 -13.61 8.86
CA VAL A 132 -1.08 -14.39 10.09
C VAL A 132 -2.26 -13.80 10.86
N LYS A 133 -3.20 -14.63 11.33
CA LYS A 133 -4.43 -14.17 11.98
C LYS A 133 -4.41 -14.45 13.47
N GLY A 134 -5.37 -13.85 14.19
CA GLY A 134 -5.58 -14.10 15.62
C GLY A 134 -4.37 -13.71 16.48
N GLN A 135 -4.11 -14.47 17.52
CA GLN A 135 -3.05 -14.17 18.49
C GLN A 135 -1.65 -14.14 17.85
N ASP A 136 -1.35 -15.05 16.95
CA ASP A 136 -0.05 -15.07 16.24
C ASP A 136 0.18 -13.79 15.41
N GLY A 137 -0.90 -13.24 14.85
CA GLY A 137 -0.86 -11.95 14.15
C GLY A 137 -0.55 -10.79 15.10
N LYS A 138 -1.16 -10.78 16.28
CA LYS A 138 -0.90 -9.76 17.33
C LYS A 138 0.54 -9.84 17.83
N ASP A 139 1.06 -11.03 18.05
CA ASP A 139 2.45 -11.26 18.47
C ASP A 139 3.45 -10.82 17.38
N ALA A 140 3.12 -11.09 16.10
CA ALA A 140 3.91 -10.61 14.98
C ALA A 140 3.88 -9.08 14.88
N LEU A 141 2.73 -8.44 15.16
CA LEU A 141 2.59 -6.99 15.22
C LEU A 141 3.45 -6.37 16.31
N ASP A 142 3.48 -6.96 17.51
CA ASP A 142 4.32 -6.48 18.62
C ASP A 142 5.82 -6.56 18.29
N LYS A 143 6.25 -7.66 17.68
CA LYS A 143 7.62 -7.81 17.20
C LYS A 143 7.93 -6.76 16.13
N TRP A 144 6.99 -6.52 15.21
CA TRP A 144 7.14 -5.50 14.15
C TRP A 144 7.24 -4.09 14.74
N ILE A 145 6.36 -3.70 15.68
CA ILE A 145 6.39 -2.39 16.36
C ILE A 145 7.74 -2.18 17.05
N SER A 146 8.20 -3.20 17.79
CA SER A 146 9.50 -3.16 18.48
C SER A 146 10.66 -2.95 17.50
N TRP A 147 10.65 -3.63 16.37
CA TRP A 147 11.64 -3.49 15.32
C TRP A 147 11.57 -2.11 14.64
N ALA A 148 10.38 -1.65 14.26
CA ALA A 148 10.18 -0.36 13.59
C ALA A 148 10.62 0.83 14.48
N ARG A 149 10.34 0.79 15.80
CA ARG A 149 10.79 1.82 16.75
C ARG A 149 12.31 1.95 16.83
N ARG A 150 13.05 0.86 16.60
CA ARG A 150 14.53 0.80 16.70
C ARG A 150 15.25 0.85 15.34
N CYS A 151 14.53 0.94 14.23
CA CYS A 151 15.09 0.81 12.89
C CYS A 151 15.95 2.01 12.45
N ARG A 152 15.92 3.14 13.18
CA ARG A 152 16.63 4.41 12.83
C ARG A 152 16.20 5.02 11.50
N ILE A 153 14.98 4.70 11.03
CA ILE A 153 14.36 5.31 9.85
C ILE A 153 13.16 6.14 10.35
N PRO A 154 13.27 7.49 10.45
CA PRO A 154 12.29 8.32 11.13
C PRO A 154 10.84 8.07 10.69
N ILE A 155 10.60 7.95 9.37
CA ILE A 155 9.25 7.73 8.84
C ILE A 155 8.64 6.38 9.29
N PHE A 156 9.46 5.35 9.51
CA PHE A 156 8.97 4.06 10.06
C PHE A 156 8.79 4.11 11.58
N VAL A 157 9.56 4.94 12.28
CA VAL A 157 9.32 5.21 13.71
C VAL A 157 7.98 5.91 13.89
N GLU A 158 7.67 6.91 13.05
CA GLU A 158 6.35 7.58 13.05
C GLU A 158 5.23 6.62 12.67
N LEU A 159 5.45 5.76 11.67
CA LEU A 159 4.48 4.72 11.32
C LEU A 159 4.20 3.78 12.49
N ALA A 160 5.22 3.37 13.25
CA ALA A 160 5.03 2.56 14.44
C ALA A 160 4.18 3.26 15.51
N ARG A 161 4.34 4.59 15.69
CA ARG A 161 3.48 5.38 16.59
C ARG A 161 2.04 5.43 16.09
N ARG A 162 1.83 5.63 14.77
CA ARG A 162 0.51 5.60 14.15
C ARG A 162 -0.17 4.24 14.33
N ILE A 163 0.55 3.14 14.14
CA ILE A 163 0.01 1.79 14.34
C ILE A 163 -0.39 1.58 15.81
N VAL A 164 0.41 2.06 16.76
CA VAL A 164 0.06 1.99 18.19
C VAL A 164 -1.19 2.81 18.51
N LYS A 165 -1.36 4.00 17.91
CA LYS A 165 -2.59 4.81 18.05
C LYS A 165 -3.85 4.04 17.60
N HIS A 166 -3.73 3.21 16.55
CA HIS A 166 -4.86 2.45 15.99
C HIS A 166 -4.83 0.97 16.40
N ARG A 167 -4.12 0.64 17.49
CA ARG A 167 -3.87 -0.75 17.91
C ARG A 167 -5.16 -1.56 18.05
N ASP A 168 -6.15 -1.03 18.75
CA ASP A 168 -7.39 -1.75 19.04
C ASP A 168 -8.13 -2.14 17.76
N THR A 169 -8.20 -1.24 16.79
CA THR A 169 -8.87 -1.52 15.50
C THR A 169 -8.08 -2.48 14.62
N ILE A 170 -6.75 -2.48 14.72
CA ILE A 170 -5.87 -3.41 14.01
C ILE A 170 -5.97 -4.81 14.65
N ASP A 171 -5.98 -4.91 15.98
CA ASP A 171 -6.17 -6.18 16.68
C ASP A 171 -7.53 -6.78 16.38
N ALA A 172 -8.59 -5.97 16.34
CA ALA A 172 -9.92 -6.42 15.90
C ALA A 172 -9.90 -6.93 14.44
N ALA A 173 -9.14 -6.30 13.55
CA ALA A 173 -8.98 -6.78 12.17
C ALA A 173 -8.25 -8.12 12.09
N LEU A 174 -7.25 -8.36 12.95
CA LEU A 174 -6.54 -9.63 13.04
C LEU A 174 -7.44 -10.75 13.60
N ASP A 175 -8.29 -10.44 14.58
CA ASP A 175 -9.22 -11.40 15.16
C ASP A 175 -10.35 -11.79 14.21
N HIS A 176 -10.95 -10.82 13.54
CA HIS A 176 -12.15 -11.04 12.73
C HIS A 176 -11.87 -11.29 11.25
N GLY A 177 -10.68 -10.94 10.77
CA GLY A 177 -10.22 -11.22 9.41
C GLY A 177 -11.12 -10.65 8.31
N LEU A 178 -11.80 -9.53 8.57
CA LEU A 178 -12.69 -8.90 7.60
C LEU A 178 -11.88 -8.44 6.38
N SER A 179 -12.27 -8.95 5.22
CA SER A 179 -11.66 -8.59 3.95
C SER A 179 -12.50 -7.53 3.25
N GLN A 180 -11.87 -6.48 2.77
CA GLN A 180 -12.49 -5.48 1.89
C GLN A 180 -12.56 -5.92 0.42
N GLY A 181 -12.11 -7.12 0.09
CA GLY A 181 -12.09 -7.61 -1.29
C GLY A 181 -13.45 -7.56 -1.98
N LEU A 182 -14.54 -7.77 -1.25
CA LEU A 182 -15.90 -7.63 -1.79
C LEU A 182 -16.20 -6.17 -2.15
N ILE A 183 -15.85 -5.22 -1.30
CA ILE A 183 -16.09 -3.79 -1.53
C ILE A 183 -15.22 -3.30 -2.70
N GLU A 184 -13.94 -3.68 -2.76
CA GLU A 184 -13.05 -3.33 -3.87
C GLU A 184 -13.53 -3.92 -5.20
N SER A 185 -13.96 -5.19 -5.19
CA SER A 185 -14.57 -5.85 -6.35
C SER A 185 -15.83 -5.10 -6.80
N THR A 186 -16.71 -4.74 -5.87
CA THR A 186 -17.94 -3.98 -6.14
C THR A 186 -17.62 -2.60 -6.69
N ASN A 187 -16.70 -1.86 -6.09
CA ASN A 187 -16.26 -0.56 -6.58
C ASN A 187 -15.63 -0.64 -7.98
N THR A 188 -14.88 -1.71 -8.25
CA THR A 188 -14.32 -1.95 -9.59
C THR A 188 -15.42 -2.18 -10.61
N LYS A 189 -16.44 -2.99 -10.28
CA LYS A 189 -17.61 -3.23 -11.15
C LYS A 189 -18.38 -1.94 -11.39
N ILE A 190 -18.61 -1.11 -10.37
CA ILE A 190 -19.27 0.20 -10.52
C ILE A 190 -18.46 1.12 -11.44
N ARG A 191 -17.13 1.17 -11.30
CA ARG A 191 -16.26 1.93 -12.22
C ARG A 191 -16.37 1.43 -13.67
N VAL A 192 -16.46 0.12 -13.89
CA VAL A 192 -16.65 -0.47 -15.21
C VAL A 192 -18.03 -0.06 -15.77
N LEU A 193 -19.10 -0.17 -14.99
CA LEU A 193 -20.44 0.28 -15.40
C LEU A 193 -20.45 1.75 -15.80
N THR A 194 -19.80 2.61 -15.01
CA THR A 194 -19.66 4.04 -15.31
C THR A 194 -18.92 4.29 -16.63
N ARG A 195 -17.86 3.52 -16.93
CA ARG A 195 -17.11 3.63 -18.18
C ARG A 195 -17.92 3.16 -19.39
N ILE A 196 -18.62 2.03 -19.27
CA ILE A 196 -19.46 1.48 -20.35
C ILE A 196 -20.60 2.46 -20.68
N ALA A 197 -21.18 3.12 -19.68
CA ALA A 197 -22.24 4.11 -19.85
C ALA A 197 -21.75 5.52 -20.27
N PHE A 198 -20.43 5.70 -20.48
CA PHE A 198 -19.82 7.00 -20.77
C PHE A 198 -20.10 8.08 -19.71
N GLY A 199 -20.37 7.66 -18.47
CA GLY A 199 -20.73 8.50 -17.33
C GLY A 199 -22.25 8.53 -17.07
N PHE A 200 -22.64 9.28 -16.02
CA PHE A 200 -24.01 9.47 -15.61
C PHE A 200 -24.30 10.93 -15.31
N HIS A 201 -25.44 11.44 -15.75
CA HIS A 201 -25.86 12.83 -15.49
C HIS A 201 -26.27 13.05 -14.03
N ASN A 202 -26.75 12.00 -13.35
CA ASN A 202 -27.11 12.07 -11.93
C ASN A 202 -26.70 10.81 -11.17
N PRO A 203 -26.47 10.92 -9.86
CA PRO A 203 -26.09 9.78 -9.02
C PRO A 203 -27.18 8.70 -8.92
N THR A 204 -28.46 9.08 -9.02
CA THR A 204 -29.61 8.14 -8.90
C THR A 204 -29.61 7.11 -10.01
N ALA A 205 -29.31 7.54 -11.25
CA ALA A 205 -29.20 6.63 -12.40
C ALA A 205 -28.05 5.64 -12.24
N LEU A 206 -26.88 6.08 -11.73
CA LEU A 206 -25.75 5.21 -11.40
C LEU A 206 -26.14 4.19 -10.32
N ILE A 207 -26.78 4.65 -9.24
CA ILE A 207 -27.21 3.80 -8.12
C ILE A 207 -28.20 2.75 -8.63
N ALA A 208 -29.22 3.16 -9.40
CA ALA A 208 -30.21 2.24 -9.97
C ALA A 208 -29.55 1.16 -10.85
N LEU A 209 -28.63 1.55 -11.73
CA LEU A 209 -27.92 0.59 -12.58
C LEU A 209 -26.99 -0.32 -11.76
N ALA A 210 -26.29 0.21 -10.76
CA ALA A 210 -25.45 -0.58 -9.87
C ALA A 210 -26.29 -1.60 -9.09
N MET A 211 -27.43 -1.21 -8.54
CA MET A 211 -28.35 -2.10 -7.85
C MET A 211 -28.91 -3.19 -8.78
N LEU A 212 -29.27 -2.85 -10.01
CA LEU A 212 -29.73 -3.82 -11.00
C LEU A 212 -28.61 -4.81 -11.38
N ALA A 213 -27.39 -4.33 -11.60
CA ALA A 213 -26.27 -5.15 -12.06
C ALA A 213 -25.64 -6.02 -10.95
N LEU A 214 -25.66 -5.55 -9.71
CA LEU A 214 -24.91 -6.15 -8.59
C LEU A 214 -25.82 -6.65 -7.47
N GLY A 215 -27.08 -6.20 -7.40
CA GLY A 215 -28.05 -6.50 -6.33
C GLY A 215 -28.68 -7.90 -6.41
N GLY A 216 -28.27 -8.73 -7.36
CA GLY A 216 -28.78 -10.10 -7.50
C GLY A 216 -30.16 -10.22 -8.13
N HIS A 217 -30.88 -9.11 -8.37
CA HIS A 217 -32.15 -9.10 -9.08
C HIS A 217 -31.90 -9.32 -10.58
N ARG A 218 -32.25 -10.53 -11.04
CA ARG A 218 -32.27 -10.86 -12.48
C ARG A 218 -33.73 -11.01 -12.91
N PRO A 219 -34.36 -9.91 -13.36
CA PRO A 219 -35.73 -10.04 -13.89
C PRO A 219 -35.72 -10.98 -15.10
N THR A 220 -36.65 -11.92 -15.14
CA THR A 220 -36.86 -12.73 -16.33
C THR A 220 -37.29 -11.82 -17.48
N LEU A 221 -36.55 -11.89 -18.58
CA LEU A 221 -36.87 -11.09 -19.75
C LEU A 221 -38.20 -11.61 -20.36
N PRO A 222 -39.14 -10.71 -20.72
CA PRO A 222 -40.36 -11.12 -21.40
C PRO A 222 -40.02 -11.93 -22.66
N GLY A 223 -40.59 -13.10 -22.83
CA GLY A 223 -40.42 -13.94 -24.02
C GLY A 223 -39.24 -14.93 -23.99
N ARG A 224 -38.55 -15.11 -22.84
CA ARG A 224 -37.59 -16.19 -22.61
C ARG A 224 -38.06 -17.04 -21.42
N GLY A 225 -39.05 -17.90 -21.70
CA GLY A 225 -39.46 -19.03 -20.86
C GLY A 225 -38.89 -20.30 -21.43
#